data_66038fe6fd96e72012a6eb353185caf1
#
_entry.id   66038fe6fd96e72012a6eb353185caf1
#
_cell.length_a   1.000
_cell.length_b   1.000
_cell.length_c   1.000
_cell.angle_alpha   90.00
_cell.angle_beta   90.00
_cell.angle_gamma   90.00
#
_symmetry.space_group_name_H-M   'P 1'
#
loop_
_entity.id
_entity.type
_entity.pdbx_description
1 polymer ?
#
loop_
_entity_poly.entity_id
_entity_poly.type
_entity_poly.pdbx_seq_one_letter_code
_entity_poly.pdbx_strand_id
1 'polypeptide(L)'
;MTKRIIVDPITRIEGHLRIEVEVDNNNVIKDAWSSITLWRGIETIVKNHDPRDVGLMVQRFCGVCTYAHYEASILACEDAFGVKPPPNARIARNLINAAQYLYDHPMHFYHLHGLDWVDVVSALSANPAKAVEMARGYCSDPYNCSATHYKAVQERVTKFVKSGRLGPFANAYWGNPSYKLPPEANLIILSHYLDALAVSKVGAQMMAILGGKNPHPQSLVVGGITSGMDLFDAERMGQYLFRFKQMKNFVETAYIPDVLLAAHYYKDEGLKGIGGGVKNYLAYGGFPLDDDWNKLLFPRGIVNDRNLAKPMKIDEDKITEDATHAWYTAKEPQHPYKGTTDPDYTGYDKNGNLKGNEKYSWCKAPRYDNKPYEVGPLARMVVGYAQGDKAIKGLVDSTLKATGLPATVLFSTLGRTAARALETKLVADNTEGWVNELIANVKKGDTRTWTRCDVPKKPAKGRGMTEPPRGALGHWIKIEKGVVANYQAVVPSTWNCSPRDKAGVRGPYEESLIGTKLAKVDQPLEIIRTIHSFDPCMACAVHIIDPKTKEIKKFKVA
;
A
#
# COMPACT_ATOMS: atom_id res chain seq x y z
N MET A 1 -31.21 14.18 -13.87
CA MET A 1 -31.21 13.81 -12.44
C MET A 1 -29.94 12.99 -12.19
N THR A 2 -29.22 13.25 -11.12
CA THR A 2 -28.12 12.40 -10.69
C THR A 2 -28.66 11.20 -9.91
N LYS A 3 -28.04 10.02 -10.11
CA LYS A 3 -28.32 8.82 -9.33
C LYS A 3 -27.17 8.59 -8.35
N ARG A 4 -27.49 8.32 -7.09
CA ARG A 4 -26.50 7.98 -6.06
C ARG A 4 -26.28 6.48 -6.01
N ILE A 5 -25.02 6.06 -5.98
CA ILE A 5 -24.59 4.67 -5.87
C ILE A 5 -23.71 4.56 -4.64
N ILE A 6 -23.95 3.54 -3.82
CA ILE A 6 -23.21 3.28 -2.59
C ILE A 6 -22.57 1.90 -2.71
N VAL A 7 -21.27 1.83 -2.49
CA VAL A 7 -20.51 0.58 -2.36
C VAL A 7 -20.02 0.46 -0.92
N ASP A 8 -20.70 -0.35 -0.12
CA ASP A 8 -20.46 -0.49 1.31
C ASP A 8 -20.71 -1.93 1.78
N PRO A 9 -19.68 -2.65 2.23
CA PRO A 9 -18.28 -2.23 2.23
C PRO A 9 -17.60 -2.41 0.87
N ILE A 10 -16.49 -1.70 0.64
CA ILE A 10 -15.50 -2.13 -0.34
C ILE A 10 -14.84 -3.40 0.20
N THR A 11 -14.98 -4.50 -0.52
CA THR A 11 -14.39 -5.81 -0.15
C THR A 11 -12.97 -5.96 -0.67
N ARG A 12 -12.26 -7.02 -0.26
CA ARG A 12 -10.87 -7.32 -0.69
C ARG A 12 -9.88 -6.18 -0.41
N ILE A 13 -10.04 -5.55 0.75
CA ILE A 13 -9.13 -4.53 1.30
C ILE A 13 -8.83 -4.87 2.76
N GLU A 14 -7.90 -4.16 3.35
CA GLU A 14 -7.75 -4.16 4.80
C GLU A 14 -8.64 -3.07 5.42
N GLY A 15 -9.49 -3.45 6.41
CA GLY A 15 -10.35 -2.52 7.15
C GLY A 15 -11.68 -2.21 6.47
N HIS A 16 -12.30 -1.09 6.84
CA HIS A 16 -13.68 -0.75 6.50
C HIS A 16 -13.76 0.57 5.71
N LEU A 17 -14.13 0.47 4.45
CA LEU A 17 -14.28 1.58 3.52
C LEU A 17 -15.65 1.55 2.86
N ARG A 18 -16.30 2.70 2.82
CA ARG A 18 -17.50 3.00 2.05
C ARG A 18 -17.17 4.03 0.99
N ILE A 19 -17.59 3.77 -0.23
CA ILE A 19 -17.51 4.72 -1.36
C ILE A 19 -18.93 5.06 -1.80
N GLU A 20 -19.21 6.35 -1.93
CA GLU A 20 -20.43 6.84 -2.53
C GLU A 20 -20.09 7.67 -3.76
N VAL A 21 -20.90 7.57 -4.81
CA VAL A 21 -20.74 8.37 -6.02
C VAL A 21 -22.09 8.88 -6.51
N GLU A 22 -22.07 10.04 -7.17
CA GLU A 22 -23.19 10.51 -7.98
C GLU A 22 -22.86 10.35 -9.46
N VAL A 23 -23.76 9.73 -10.20
CA VAL A 23 -23.65 9.53 -11.66
C VAL A 23 -24.71 10.32 -12.40
N ASP A 24 -24.36 10.76 -13.61
CA ASP A 24 -25.30 11.38 -14.53
C ASP A 24 -26.13 10.33 -15.30
N ASN A 25 -27.00 10.80 -16.20
CA ASN A 25 -27.86 9.94 -17.04
C ASN A 25 -27.07 9.03 -17.98
N ASN A 26 -25.78 9.28 -18.22
CA ASN A 26 -24.87 8.48 -19.04
C ASN A 26 -24.04 7.52 -18.18
N ASN A 27 -24.34 7.37 -16.90
CA ASN A 27 -23.59 6.60 -15.90
C ASN A 27 -22.14 7.10 -15.71
N VAL A 28 -21.86 8.39 -15.91
CA VAL A 28 -20.57 9.00 -15.65
C VAL A 28 -20.54 9.61 -14.25
N ILE A 29 -19.52 9.27 -13.46
CA ILE A 29 -19.34 9.76 -12.10
C ILE A 29 -19.04 11.26 -12.13
N LYS A 30 -19.85 12.05 -11.42
CA LYS A 30 -19.75 13.51 -11.29
C LYS A 30 -19.24 13.94 -9.93
N ASP A 31 -19.56 13.17 -8.89
CA ASP A 31 -19.09 13.44 -7.54
C ASP A 31 -18.84 12.14 -6.78
N ALA A 32 -17.97 12.19 -5.75
CA ALA A 32 -17.56 11.01 -4.98
C ALA A 32 -17.21 11.38 -3.53
N TRP A 33 -17.44 10.44 -2.60
CA TRP A 33 -17.10 10.52 -1.19
C TRP A 33 -16.48 9.21 -0.73
N SER A 34 -15.40 9.30 0.04
CA SER A 34 -14.73 8.15 0.65
C SER A 34 -14.83 8.23 2.17
N SER A 35 -15.45 7.22 2.78
CA SER A 35 -15.73 7.18 4.21
C SER A 35 -15.05 6.00 4.86
N ILE A 36 -14.12 6.26 5.79
CA ILE A 36 -13.64 5.24 6.71
C ILE A 36 -14.62 5.16 7.87
N THR A 37 -15.15 3.95 8.13
CA THR A 37 -16.26 3.74 9.08
C THR A 37 -15.82 3.10 10.40
N LEU A 38 -14.51 3.00 10.65
CA LEU A 38 -13.93 2.40 11.85
C LEU A 38 -12.87 3.33 12.48
N TRP A 39 -12.81 3.44 13.81
CA TRP A 39 -11.76 4.16 14.58
C TRP A 39 -11.34 3.36 15.83
N ARG A 40 -10.06 3.28 16.25
CA ARG A 40 -9.55 2.55 17.44
C ARG A 40 -8.80 3.41 18.46
N GLY A 41 -8.46 4.64 18.15
CA GLY A 41 -7.84 5.60 19.08
C GLY A 41 -6.40 5.28 19.50
N ILE A 42 -5.60 4.61 18.66
CA ILE A 42 -4.24 4.17 19.03
C ILE A 42 -3.35 5.36 19.40
N GLU A 43 -3.45 6.49 18.69
CA GLU A 43 -2.72 7.73 19.00
C GLU A 43 -3.00 8.24 20.44
N THR A 44 -4.20 8.00 20.94
CA THR A 44 -4.59 8.32 22.32
C THR A 44 -4.10 7.26 23.32
N ILE A 45 -4.17 5.99 22.93
CA ILE A 45 -3.75 4.85 23.77
C ILE A 45 -2.28 4.97 24.16
N VAL A 46 -1.40 5.35 23.23
CA VAL A 46 0.06 5.41 23.48
C VAL A 46 0.51 6.59 24.35
N LYS A 47 -0.36 7.54 24.69
CA LYS A 47 -0.03 8.64 25.60
C LYS A 47 0.29 8.09 26.99
N ASN A 48 1.25 8.71 27.67
CA ASN A 48 1.78 8.35 28.98
C ASN A 48 2.55 7.02 29.05
N HIS A 49 2.81 6.34 27.90
CA HIS A 49 3.68 5.17 27.86
C HIS A 49 5.16 5.56 27.67
N ASP A 50 6.05 4.63 27.97
CA ASP A 50 7.47 4.75 27.64
C ASP A 50 7.62 4.82 26.10
N PRO A 51 8.29 5.83 25.54
CA PRO A 51 8.42 5.97 24.10
C PRO A 51 9.08 4.75 23.41
N ARG A 52 9.91 3.98 24.13
CA ARG A 52 10.56 2.77 23.58
C ARG A 52 9.58 1.63 23.33
N ASP A 53 8.45 1.57 24.07
CA ASP A 53 7.44 0.51 23.95
C ASP A 53 6.38 0.85 22.88
N VAL A 54 6.24 2.13 22.51
CA VAL A 54 5.21 2.60 21.58
C VAL A 54 5.29 1.88 20.23
N GLY A 55 6.48 1.56 19.74
CA GLY A 55 6.66 0.82 18.49
C GLY A 55 5.91 -0.51 18.46
N LEU A 56 5.95 -1.27 19.55
CA LEU A 56 5.21 -2.54 19.69
C LEU A 56 3.68 -2.35 19.75
N MET A 57 3.21 -1.20 20.21
CA MET A 57 1.79 -0.87 20.23
C MET A 57 1.29 -0.42 18.87
N VAL A 58 1.96 0.57 18.25
CA VAL A 58 1.52 1.18 17.00
C VAL A 58 1.66 0.27 15.79
N GLN A 59 2.51 -0.76 15.84
CA GLN A 59 2.51 -1.75 14.75
C GLN A 59 1.13 -2.42 14.57
N ARG A 60 0.26 -2.40 15.59
CA ARG A 60 -1.12 -2.89 15.53
C ARG A 60 -2.08 -1.96 14.79
N PHE A 61 -1.60 -0.83 14.28
CA PHE A 61 -2.36 -0.08 13.29
C PHE A 61 -2.74 -0.98 12.12
N CYS A 62 -1.84 -1.85 11.67
CA CYS A 62 -2.06 -2.70 10.51
C CYS A 62 -1.79 -4.18 10.78
N GLY A 63 -2.67 -5.04 10.25
CA GLY A 63 -2.48 -6.50 10.23
C GLY A 63 -1.86 -7.02 8.92
N VAL A 64 -1.64 -6.17 7.92
CA VAL A 64 -1.06 -6.51 6.61
C VAL A 64 0.35 -5.93 6.49
N CYS A 65 0.54 -4.61 6.58
CA CYS A 65 1.84 -3.95 6.58
C CYS A 65 2.46 -3.98 8.00
N THR A 66 2.73 -5.15 8.52
CA THR A 66 2.98 -5.38 9.95
C THR A 66 4.31 -4.86 10.46
N TYR A 67 5.25 -4.53 9.58
CA TYR A 67 6.54 -3.91 9.88
C TYR A 67 6.46 -2.38 9.95
N ALA A 68 5.68 -1.77 9.06
CA ALA A 68 5.74 -0.36 8.70
C ALA A 68 5.60 0.63 9.86
N HIS A 69 4.54 0.48 10.67
CA HIS A 69 4.29 1.38 11.80
C HIS A 69 5.32 1.20 12.93
N TYR A 70 5.87 0.00 13.06
CA TYR A 70 6.96 -0.25 13.99
C TYR A 70 8.20 0.56 13.60
N GLU A 71 8.62 0.45 12.33
CA GLU A 71 9.74 1.21 11.81
C GLU A 71 9.53 2.72 11.98
N ALA A 72 8.40 3.27 11.54
CA ALA A 72 8.11 4.69 11.65
C ALA A 72 8.16 5.20 13.11
N SER A 73 7.66 4.41 14.06
CA SER A 73 7.72 4.75 15.48
C SER A 73 9.15 4.72 16.02
N ILE A 74 9.93 3.71 15.65
CA ILE A 74 11.35 3.62 16.06
C ILE A 74 12.13 4.81 15.50
N LEU A 75 11.93 5.16 14.22
CA LEU A 75 12.57 6.32 13.60
C LEU A 75 12.18 7.63 14.31
N ALA A 76 10.91 7.78 14.72
CA ALA A 76 10.46 8.95 15.47
C ALA A 76 11.13 9.06 16.85
N CYS A 77 11.33 7.93 17.52
CA CYS A 77 12.07 7.88 18.78
C CYS A 77 13.57 8.15 18.58
N GLU A 78 14.19 7.59 17.55
CA GLU A 78 15.60 7.81 17.20
C GLU A 78 15.88 9.30 16.93
N ASP A 79 14.99 9.97 16.19
CA ASP A 79 15.07 11.41 15.95
C ASP A 79 14.93 12.20 17.27
N ALA A 80 13.94 11.86 18.12
CA ALA A 80 13.74 12.50 19.43
C ALA A 80 14.90 12.29 20.40
N PHE A 81 15.57 11.13 20.34
CA PHE A 81 16.68 10.77 21.22
C PHE A 81 18.05 11.24 20.68
N GLY A 82 18.10 11.65 19.41
CA GLY A 82 19.34 12.01 18.74
C GLY A 82 20.27 10.82 18.54
N VAL A 83 19.73 9.61 18.34
CA VAL A 83 20.51 8.37 18.17
C VAL A 83 20.42 7.87 16.73
N LYS A 84 21.54 7.34 16.22
CA LYS A 84 21.61 6.67 14.91
C LYS A 84 21.87 5.17 15.10
N PRO A 85 21.13 4.29 14.41
CA PRO A 85 21.42 2.86 14.41
C PRO A 85 22.73 2.57 13.67
N PRO A 86 23.48 1.50 14.03
CA PRO A 86 24.69 1.10 13.32
C PRO A 86 24.35 0.50 11.93
N PRO A 87 25.37 0.40 11.02
CA PRO A 87 25.16 -0.06 9.64
C PRO A 87 24.43 -1.39 9.51
N ASN A 88 24.77 -2.39 10.35
CA ASN A 88 24.11 -3.70 10.27
C ASN A 88 22.63 -3.66 10.69
N ALA A 89 22.25 -2.75 11.58
CA ALA A 89 20.84 -2.54 11.93
C ALA A 89 20.06 -1.92 10.75
N ARG A 90 20.66 -0.96 10.03
CA ARG A 90 20.07 -0.40 8.79
C ARG A 90 19.86 -1.51 7.75
N ILE A 91 20.87 -2.33 7.52
CA ILE A 91 20.81 -3.46 6.57
C ILE A 91 19.70 -4.45 6.97
N ALA A 92 19.65 -4.85 8.24
CA ALA A 92 18.63 -5.77 8.73
C ALA A 92 17.22 -5.20 8.57
N ARG A 93 17.01 -3.91 8.86
CA ARG A 93 15.72 -3.23 8.63
C ARG A 93 15.34 -3.24 7.15
N ASN A 94 16.29 -2.95 6.26
CA ASN A 94 16.05 -3.06 4.82
C ASN A 94 15.67 -4.49 4.40
N LEU A 95 16.33 -5.52 4.93
CA LEU A 95 16.00 -6.92 4.63
C LEU A 95 14.61 -7.34 5.14
N ILE A 96 14.22 -6.88 6.33
CA ILE A 96 12.87 -7.13 6.88
C ILE A 96 11.81 -6.41 6.04
N ASN A 97 12.04 -5.15 5.67
CA ASN A 97 11.13 -4.37 4.83
C ASN A 97 11.06 -4.91 3.39
N ALA A 98 12.18 -5.39 2.84
CA ALA A 98 12.19 -6.07 1.54
C ALA A 98 11.30 -7.32 1.55
N ALA A 99 11.36 -8.13 2.61
CA ALA A 99 10.44 -9.24 2.77
C ALA A 99 8.98 -8.79 2.77
N GLN A 100 8.64 -7.66 3.46
CA GLN A 100 7.30 -7.06 3.44
C GLN A 100 6.87 -6.70 2.02
N TYR A 101 7.69 -6.02 1.23
CA TYR A 101 7.36 -5.64 -0.14
C TYR A 101 7.16 -6.85 -1.06
N LEU A 102 8.07 -7.82 -0.98
CA LEU A 102 8.08 -8.98 -1.86
C LEU A 102 6.85 -9.88 -1.69
N TYR A 103 6.24 -9.96 -0.49
CA TYR A 103 5.02 -10.73 -0.34
C TYR A 103 3.75 -9.86 -0.42
N ASP A 104 3.77 -8.61 0.05
CA ASP A 104 2.59 -7.74 0.13
C ASP A 104 2.11 -7.32 -1.28
N HIS A 105 3.02 -6.91 -2.16
CA HIS A 105 2.65 -6.47 -3.50
C HIS A 105 2.09 -7.58 -4.40
N PRO A 106 2.70 -8.78 -4.50
CA PRO A 106 2.07 -9.90 -5.21
C PRO A 106 0.74 -10.33 -4.57
N MET A 107 0.67 -10.38 -3.23
CA MET A 107 -0.59 -10.67 -2.54
C MET A 107 -1.67 -9.65 -2.89
N HIS A 108 -1.34 -8.35 -2.91
CA HIS A 108 -2.28 -7.32 -3.34
C HIS A 108 -2.74 -7.54 -4.77
N PHE A 109 -1.80 -7.71 -5.72
CA PHE A 109 -2.16 -7.87 -7.13
C PHE A 109 -3.08 -9.08 -7.34
N TYR A 110 -2.74 -10.25 -6.81
CA TYR A 110 -3.53 -11.47 -7.05
C TYR A 110 -4.80 -11.53 -6.20
N HIS A 111 -4.70 -11.35 -4.87
CA HIS A 111 -5.80 -11.67 -3.96
C HIS A 111 -6.74 -10.50 -3.68
N LEU A 112 -6.26 -9.26 -3.78
CA LEU A 112 -7.07 -8.08 -3.51
C LEU A 112 -7.56 -7.40 -4.79
N HIS A 113 -6.71 -7.26 -5.80
CA HIS A 113 -6.98 -6.51 -7.02
C HIS A 113 -7.22 -7.38 -8.27
N GLY A 114 -6.75 -8.63 -8.29
CA GLY A 114 -6.76 -9.50 -9.46
C GLY A 114 -8.17 -9.77 -10.00
N LEU A 115 -9.14 -9.97 -9.12
CA LEU A 115 -10.54 -10.21 -9.52
C LEU A 115 -11.25 -8.98 -10.12
N ASP A 116 -10.59 -7.83 -10.17
CA ASP A 116 -11.07 -6.65 -10.89
C ASP A 116 -10.65 -6.66 -12.37
N TRP A 117 -9.62 -7.44 -12.69
CA TRP A 117 -9.05 -7.59 -14.02
C TRP A 117 -9.44 -8.91 -14.68
N VAL A 118 -9.59 -9.98 -13.89
CA VAL A 118 -9.76 -11.36 -14.30
C VAL A 118 -11.20 -11.83 -14.11
N ASP A 119 -11.83 -12.31 -15.17
CA ASP A 119 -13.09 -13.04 -15.12
C ASP A 119 -12.80 -14.54 -14.94
N VAL A 120 -13.03 -15.05 -13.73
CA VAL A 120 -12.76 -16.45 -13.37
C VAL A 120 -13.60 -17.42 -14.18
N VAL A 121 -14.85 -17.06 -14.49
CA VAL A 121 -15.77 -17.94 -15.26
C VAL A 121 -15.31 -18.03 -16.72
N SER A 122 -14.83 -16.93 -17.29
CA SER A 122 -14.25 -16.92 -18.64
C SER A 122 -13.03 -17.85 -18.77
N ALA A 123 -12.19 -17.97 -17.74
CA ALA A 123 -11.04 -18.86 -17.72
C ALA A 123 -11.40 -20.34 -17.95
N LEU A 124 -12.64 -20.75 -17.64
CA LEU A 124 -13.08 -22.14 -17.81
C LEU A 124 -13.21 -22.56 -19.28
N SER A 125 -13.35 -21.60 -20.19
CA SER A 125 -13.42 -21.83 -21.64
C SER A 125 -12.06 -21.76 -22.35
N ALA A 126 -10.97 -21.43 -21.62
CA ALA A 126 -9.63 -21.29 -22.19
C ALA A 126 -9.08 -22.61 -22.76
N ASN A 127 -8.26 -22.50 -23.79
CA ASN A 127 -7.44 -23.62 -24.27
C ASN A 127 -6.09 -23.62 -23.53
N PRO A 128 -5.78 -24.67 -22.72
CA PRO A 128 -4.53 -24.72 -21.95
C PRO A 128 -3.25 -24.62 -22.79
N ALA A 129 -3.22 -25.19 -24.00
CA ALA A 129 -2.04 -25.11 -24.87
C ALA A 129 -1.81 -23.68 -25.38
N LYS A 130 -2.87 -23.00 -25.81
CA LYS A 130 -2.80 -21.59 -26.21
C LYS A 130 -2.42 -20.68 -25.02
N ALA A 131 -2.86 -21.01 -23.81
CA ALA A 131 -2.43 -20.27 -22.61
C ALA A 131 -0.91 -20.39 -22.39
N VAL A 132 -0.31 -21.56 -22.60
CA VAL A 132 1.16 -21.74 -22.57
C VAL A 132 1.86 -20.87 -23.60
N GLU A 133 1.39 -20.87 -24.86
CA GLU A 133 1.95 -20.02 -25.92
C GLU A 133 1.86 -18.53 -25.57
N MET A 134 0.70 -18.10 -25.06
CA MET A 134 0.48 -16.73 -24.63
C MET A 134 1.42 -16.32 -23.49
N ALA A 135 1.54 -17.14 -22.43
CA ALA A 135 2.43 -16.85 -21.30
C ALA A 135 3.89 -16.71 -21.74
N ARG A 136 4.36 -17.58 -22.63
CA ARG A 136 5.72 -17.52 -23.20
C ARG A 136 5.96 -16.27 -24.04
N GLY A 137 4.95 -15.61 -24.54
CA GLY A 137 5.05 -14.31 -25.21
C GLY A 137 5.45 -13.17 -24.28
N TYR A 138 5.27 -13.32 -22.97
CA TYR A 138 5.59 -12.31 -21.94
C TYR A 138 6.79 -12.69 -21.05
N CYS A 139 7.13 -13.98 -20.98
CA CYS A 139 8.26 -14.49 -20.23
C CYS A 139 8.80 -15.75 -20.93
N SER A 140 10.11 -15.87 -21.09
CA SER A 140 10.74 -17.03 -21.73
C SER A 140 10.55 -18.32 -20.93
N ASP A 141 10.51 -18.21 -19.60
CA ASP A 141 10.29 -19.33 -18.67
C ASP A 141 9.24 -18.95 -17.60
N PRO A 142 7.92 -18.93 -17.97
CA PRO A 142 6.87 -18.49 -17.05
C PRO A 142 6.69 -19.49 -15.90
N TYR A 143 6.30 -18.96 -14.74
CA TYR A 143 6.06 -19.73 -13.53
C TYR A 143 4.98 -20.80 -13.75
N ASN A 144 5.24 -22.06 -13.35
CA ASN A 144 4.30 -23.19 -13.45
C ASN A 144 3.59 -23.32 -14.81
N CYS A 145 4.25 -22.96 -15.92
CA CYS A 145 3.66 -22.86 -17.24
C CYS A 145 3.67 -24.20 -17.97
N SER A 146 2.58 -24.96 -17.87
CA SER A 146 2.35 -26.15 -18.68
C SER A 146 0.86 -26.38 -18.95
N ALA A 147 0.53 -27.02 -20.09
CA ALA A 147 -0.85 -27.34 -20.43
C ALA A 147 -1.51 -28.27 -19.37
N THR A 148 -0.75 -29.19 -18.79
CA THR A 148 -1.22 -30.08 -17.73
C THR A 148 -1.57 -29.29 -16.47
N HIS A 149 -0.72 -28.34 -16.07
CA HIS A 149 -0.97 -27.49 -14.91
C HIS A 149 -2.22 -26.61 -15.12
N TYR A 150 -2.33 -25.92 -16.24
CA TYR A 150 -3.49 -25.09 -16.55
C TYR A 150 -4.80 -25.89 -16.62
N LYS A 151 -4.76 -27.13 -17.16
CA LYS A 151 -5.90 -28.03 -17.13
C LYS A 151 -6.32 -28.41 -15.71
N ALA A 152 -5.37 -28.73 -14.85
CA ALA A 152 -5.64 -29.02 -13.43
C ALA A 152 -6.27 -27.82 -12.70
N VAL A 153 -5.80 -26.59 -12.99
CA VAL A 153 -6.40 -25.36 -12.47
C VAL A 153 -7.84 -25.22 -12.95
N GLN A 154 -8.12 -25.39 -14.25
CA GLN A 154 -9.49 -25.35 -14.78
C GLN A 154 -10.42 -26.35 -14.11
N GLU A 155 -9.98 -27.59 -13.95
CA GLU A 155 -10.77 -28.65 -13.30
C GLU A 155 -11.08 -28.30 -11.84
N ARG A 156 -10.09 -27.77 -11.10
CA ARG A 156 -10.27 -27.31 -9.72
C ARG A 156 -11.29 -26.17 -9.62
N VAL A 157 -11.15 -25.16 -10.46
CA VAL A 157 -12.05 -23.99 -10.45
C VAL A 157 -13.46 -24.36 -10.95
N THR A 158 -13.57 -25.26 -11.94
CA THR A 158 -14.86 -25.79 -12.40
C THR A 158 -15.66 -26.44 -11.27
N LYS A 159 -14.97 -27.22 -10.41
CA LYS A 159 -15.62 -27.83 -9.23
C LYS A 159 -16.14 -26.75 -8.26
N PHE A 160 -15.37 -25.70 -8.05
CA PHE A 160 -15.80 -24.56 -7.23
C PHE A 160 -17.04 -23.86 -7.78
N VAL A 161 -17.01 -23.50 -9.06
CA VAL A 161 -18.13 -22.80 -9.72
C VAL A 161 -19.38 -23.67 -9.70
N LYS A 162 -19.28 -24.97 -10.06
CA LYS A 162 -20.42 -25.91 -10.07
C LYS A 162 -21.01 -26.18 -8.68
N SER A 163 -20.23 -26.05 -7.62
CA SER A 163 -20.71 -26.26 -6.26
C SER A 163 -21.55 -25.10 -5.71
N GLY A 164 -21.60 -23.97 -6.40
CA GLY A 164 -22.21 -22.73 -5.91
C GLY A 164 -21.50 -22.09 -4.71
N ARG A 165 -20.41 -22.71 -4.25
CA ARG A 165 -19.57 -22.22 -3.12
C ARG A 165 -18.38 -21.46 -3.67
N LEU A 166 -18.62 -20.25 -4.16
CA LEU A 166 -17.59 -19.46 -4.85
C LEU A 166 -16.42 -19.01 -3.93
N GLY A 167 -16.59 -19.06 -2.59
CA GLY A 167 -15.54 -18.67 -1.65
C GLY A 167 -15.01 -17.26 -1.94
N PRO A 168 -13.68 -17.09 -2.09
CA PRO A 168 -13.08 -15.78 -2.36
C PRO A 168 -13.53 -15.18 -3.70
N PHE A 169 -14.07 -15.97 -4.63
CA PHE A 169 -14.56 -15.51 -5.92
C PHE A 169 -16.00 -14.98 -5.87
N ALA A 170 -16.70 -15.05 -4.72
CA ALA A 170 -18.08 -14.57 -4.59
C ALA A 170 -18.22 -13.04 -4.75
N ASN A 171 -17.15 -12.30 -4.48
CA ASN A 171 -17.13 -10.84 -4.50
C ASN A 171 -16.60 -10.27 -5.82
N ALA A 172 -17.02 -10.82 -6.95
CA ALA A 172 -16.65 -10.35 -8.28
C ALA A 172 -17.89 -10.36 -9.20
N TYR A 173 -17.81 -9.61 -10.29
CA TYR A 173 -18.92 -9.40 -11.21
C TYR A 173 -18.71 -10.16 -12.51
N TRP A 174 -18.77 -11.49 -12.48
CA TRP A 174 -18.56 -12.36 -13.65
C TRP A 174 -19.45 -11.95 -14.83
N GLY A 175 -18.84 -11.88 -16.02
CA GLY A 175 -19.53 -11.45 -17.24
C GLY A 175 -19.82 -9.95 -17.33
N ASN A 176 -19.24 -9.13 -16.45
CA ASN A 176 -19.31 -7.67 -16.60
C ASN A 176 -18.56 -7.25 -17.87
N PRO A 177 -19.13 -6.35 -18.72
CA PRO A 177 -18.51 -5.94 -19.97
C PRO A 177 -17.22 -5.14 -19.81
N SER A 178 -16.87 -4.73 -18.59
CA SER A 178 -15.58 -4.09 -18.28
C SER A 178 -14.42 -5.07 -18.13
N TYR A 179 -14.65 -6.38 -18.11
CA TYR A 179 -13.60 -7.38 -18.26
C TYR A 179 -13.14 -7.45 -19.73
N LYS A 180 -11.83 -7.44 -19.95
CA LYS A 180 -11.24 -7.37 -21.30
C LYS A 180 -10.31 -8.52 -21.64
N LEU A 181 -9.89 -9.31 -20.66
CA LEU A 181 -8.97 -10.41 -20.87
C LEU A 181 -9.66 -11.56 -21.62
N PRO A 182 -8.99 -12.15 -22.64
CA PRO A 182 -9.46 -13.38 -23.27
C PRO A 182 -9.35 -14.55 -22.28
N PRO A 183 -10.05 -15.67 -22.54
CA PRO A 183 -10.06 -16.82 -21.65
C PRO A 183 -8.68 -17.32 -21.23
N GLU A 184 -7.71 -17.38 -22.17
CA GLU A 184 -6.34 -17.83 -21.92
C GLU A 184 -5.62 -16.91 -20.93
N ALA A 185 -5.73 -15.58 -21.08
CA ALA A 185 -5.14 -14.62 -20.15
C ALA A 185 -5.78 -14.71 -18.76
N ASN A 186 -7.10 -14.88 -18.70
CA ASN A 186 -7.80 -15.14 -17.44
C ASN A 186 -7.28 -16.40 -16.76
N LEU A 187 -7.03 -17.49 -17.51
CA LEU A 187 -6.53 -18.75 -16.97
C LEU A 187 -5.11 -18.61 -16.43
N ILE A 188 -4.21 -17.89 -17.14
CA ILE A 188 -2.83 -17.65 -16.71
C ILE A 188 -2.82 -16.94 -15.35
N ILE A 189 -3.48 -15.78 -15.27
CA ILE A 189 -3.47 -14.97 -14.05
C ILE A 189 -4.20 -15.68 -12.89
N LEU A 190 -5.29 -16.41 -13.19
CA LEU A 190 -5.99 -17.24 -12.21
C LEU A 190 -5.11 -18.39 -11.65
N SER A 191 -4.28 -19.00 -12.50
CA SER A 191 -3.30 -19.99 -12.07
C SER A 191 -2.34 -19.39 -11.06
N HIS A 192 -1.74 -18.26 -11.40
CA HIS A 192 -0.81 -17.56 -10.52
C HIS A 192 -1.49 -16.95 -9.26
N TYR A 193 -2.80 -16.63 -9.31
CA TYR A 193 -3.59 -16.32 -8.11
C TYR A 193 -3.54 -17.47 -7.08
N LEU A 194 -3.68 -18.71 -7.55
CA LEU A 194 -3.61 -19.88 -6.66
C LEU A 194 -2.19 -20.13 -6.15
N ASP A 195 -1.18 -19.95 -6.98
CA ASP A 195 0.23 -20.10 -6.61
C ASP A 195 0.69 -19.01 -5.62
N ALA A 196 0.21 -17.78 -5.78
CA ALA A 196 0.53 -16.64 -4.91
C ALA A 196 0.17 -16.86 -3.44
N LEU A 197 -0.82 -17.72 -3.12
CA LEU A 197 -1.12 -18.13 -1.74
C LEU A 197 0.07 -18.84 -1.07
N ALA A 198 0.72 -19.75 -1.79
CA ALA A 198 1.89 -20.45 -1.30
C ALA A 198 3.13 -19.53 -1.24
N VAL A 199 3.29 -18.69 -2.25
CA VAL A 199 4.40 -17.74 -2.34
C VAL A 199 4.33 -16.68 -1.23
N SER A 200 3.15 -16.16 -0.91
CA SER A 200 2.97 -15.20 0.20
C SER A 200 3.44 -15.79 1.55
N LYS A 201 3.22 -17.09 1.78
CA LYS A 201 3.76 -17.80 2.94
C LYS A 201 5.30 -17.78 2.99
N VAL A 202 5.96 -17.93 1.83
CA VAL A 202 7.44 -17.90 1.75
C VAL A 202 7.97 -16.53 2.16
N GLY A 203 7.36 -15.44 1.68
CA GLY A 203 7.74 -14.08 2.09
C GLY A 203 7.49 -13.81 3.58
N ALA A 204 6.39 -14.32 4.13
CA ALA A 204 6.11 -14.24 5.56
C ALA A 204 7.17 -14.97 6.41
N GLN A 205 7.64 -16.15 5.97
CA GLN A 205 8.73 -16.87 6.60
C GLN A 205 10.06 -16.12 6.50
N MET A 206 10.33 -15.48 5.37
CA MET A 206 11.51 -14.66 5.14
C MET A 206 11.56 -13.49 6.15
N MET A 207 10.43 -12.79 6.36
CA MET A 207 10.35 -11.75 7.39
C MET A 207 10.59 -12.30 8.80
N ALA A 208 10.03 -13.47 9.14
CA ALA A 208 10.13 -14.05 10.47
C ALA A 208 11.56 -14.40 10.87
N ILE A 209 12.44 -14.73 9.91
CA ILE A 209 13.85 -15.07 10.19
C ILE A 209 14.56 -13.91 10.90
N LEU A 210 14.43 -12.68 10.42
CA LEU A 210 15.10 -11.51 11.00
C LEU A 210 14.18 -10.70 11.92
N GLY A 211 12.87 -10.78 11.71
CA GLY A 211 11.86 -10.09 12.50
C GLY A 211 11.46 -10.83 13.79
N GLY A 212 11.91 -12.09 13.97
CA GLY A 212 11.54 -12.96 15.08
C GLY A 212 10.17 -13.63 14.89
N LYS A 213 9.26 -12.99 14.17
CA LYS A 213 7.94 -13.52 13.76
C LYS A 213 7.34 -12.70 12.62
N ASN A 214 6.29 -13.23 11.99
CA ASN A 214 5.33 -12.54 11.13
C ASN A 214 3.92 -13.12 11.42
N PRO A 215 2.86 -12.33 11.58
CA PRO A 215 2.83 -10.86 11.54
C PRO A 215 3.44 -10.18 12.77
N HIS A 216 3.69 -8.88 12.63
CA HIS A 216 4.18 -8.01 13.68
C HIS A 216 5.56 -8.41 14.22
N PRO A 217 6.63 -8.15 13.47
CA PRO A 217 8.01 -8.42 13.91
C PRO A 217 8.30 -7.72 15.24
N GLN A 218 9.25 -8.26 16.00
CA GLN A 218 9.57 -7.78 17.35
C GLN A 218 11.06 -7.51 17.55
N SER A 219 11.85 -7.54 16.46
CA SER A 219 13.30 -7.38 16.52
C SER A 219 13.79 -5.94 16.42
N LEU A 220 12.92 -4.97 16.14
CA LEU A 220 13.31 -3.56 16.11
C LEU A 220 13.35 -2.99 17.54
N VAL A 221 14.35 -2.14 17.79
CA VAL A 221 14.45 -1.33 19.03
C VAL A 221 15.00 0.05 18.67
N VAL A 222 14.74 1.03 19.54
CA VAL A 222 15.35 2.36 19.37
C VAL A 222 16.87 2.22 19.42
N GLY A 223 17.54 2.72 18.39
CA GLY A 223 18.98 2.59 18.21
C GLY A 223 19.43 1.35 17.46
N GLY A 224 18.52 0.44 16.99
CA GLY A 224 18.97 -0.71 16.23
C GLY A 224 17.97 -1.87 16.12
N ILE A 225 18.50 -3.09 16.27
CA ILE A 225 17.76 -4.36 16.24
C ILE A 225 18.26 -5.31 17.34
N THR A 226 17.41 -6.28 17.73
CA THR A 226 17.72 -7.34 18.70
C THR A 226 18.08 -8.68 18.06
N SER A 227 17.86 -8.87 16.76
CA SER A 227 18.11 -10.13 16.03
C SER A 227 19.56 -10.29 15.53
N GLY A 228 20.53 -9.77 16.26
CA GLY A 228 21.94 -9.85 15.87
C GLY A 228 22.46 -11.29 15.70
N MET A 229 22.02 -12.22 16.55
CA MET A 229 22.42 -13.63 16.45
C MET A 229 21.90 -14.25 15.15
N ASP A 230 20.65 -14.01 14.78
CA ASP A 230 20.08 -14.53 13.51
C ASP A 230 20.73 -13.87 12.29
N LEU A 231 21.07 -12.58 12.39
CA LEU A 231 21.68 -11.81 11.31
C LEU A 231 23.09 -12.31 10.94
N PHE A 232 23.86 -12.79 11.92
CA PHE A 232 25.22 -13.27 11.73
C PHE A 232 25.32 -14.79 11.65
N ASP A 233 24.22 -15.52 11.79
CA ASP A 233 24.16 -16.97 11.62
C ASP A 233 24.06 -17.32 10.14
N ALA A 234 25.05 -18.11 9.66
CA ALA A 234 25.15 -18.48 8.24
C ALA A 234 23.96 -19.35 7.78
N GLU A 235 23.43 -20.22 8.64
CA GLU A 235 22.27 -21.06 8.32
C GLU A 235 21.01 -20.22 8.19
N ARG A 236 20.76 -19.29 9.14
CA ARG A 236 19.62 -18.37 9.10
C ARG A 236 19.66 -17.48 7.85
N MET A 237 20.81 -16.92 7.53
CA MET A 237 20.98 -16.11 6.31
C MET A 237 20.88 -16.97 5.04
N GLY A 238 21.33 -18.22 5.06
CA GLY A 238 21.11 -19.17 3.98
C GLY A 238 19.62 -19.49 3.76
N GLN A 239 18.86 -19.68 4.84
CA GLN A 239 17.40 -19.85 4.78
C GLN A 239 16.69 -18.58 4.27
N TYR A 240 17.15 -17.39 4.64
CA TYR A 240 16.61 -16.12 4.13
C TYR A 240 16.84 -16.00 2.61
N LEU A 241 18.08 -16.22 2.14
CA LEU A 241 18.44 -16.16 0.73
C LEU A 241 17.69 -17.21 -0.12
N PHE A 242 17.52 -18.41 0.40
CA PHE A 242 16.76 -19.45 -0.31
C PHE A 242 15.31 -18.99 -0.56
N ARG A 243 14.64 -18.44 0.46
CA ARG A 243 13.29 -17.93 0.33
C ARG A 243 13.23 -16.68 -0.55
N PHE A 244 14.21 -15.82 -0.42
CA PHE A 244 14.34 -14.64 -1.28
C PHE A 244 14.40 -15.02 -2.77
N LYS A 245 15.21 -16.04 -3.13
CA LYS A 245 15.29 -16.53 -4.52
C LYS A 245 13.94 -17.05 -5.02
N GLN A 246 13.16 -17.73 -4.19
CA GLN A 246 11.80 -18.15 -4.54
C GLN A 246 10.88 -16.97 -4.80
N MET A 247 10.92 -15.94 -3.93
CA MET A 247 10.13 -14.71 -4.11
C MET A 247 10.55 -13.96 -5.38
N LYS A 248 11.84 -13.77 -5.59
CA LYS A 248 12.38 -13.10 -6.79
C LYS A 248 11.95 -13.82 -8.06
N ASN A 249 12.07 -15.16 -8.09
CA ASN A 249 11.61 -15.95 -9.22
C ASN A 249 10.13 -15.73 -9.53
N PHE A 250 9.26 -15.75 -8.51
CA PHE A 250 7.83 -15.50 -8.71
C PHE A 250 7.56 -14.07 -9.22
N VAL A 251 8.27 -13.08 -8.69
CA VAL A 251 8.14 -11.69 -9.17
C VAL A 251 8.51 -11.58 -10.65
N GLU A 252 9.61 -12.21 -11.07
CA GLU A 252 10.15 -12.09 -12.42
C GLU A 252 9.42 -12.97 -13.45
N THR A 253 8.92 -14.15 -13.05
CA THR A 253 8.36 -15.14 -13.99
C THR A 253 6.83 -15.28 -13.94
N ALA A 254 6.17 -14.64 -12.94
CA ALA A 254 4.71 -14.58 -12.84
C ALA A 254 4.21 -13.14 -12.73
N TYR A 255 4.60 -12.41 -11.66
CA TYR A 255 3.95 -11.15 -11.31
C TYR A 255 4.17 -10.05 -12.37
N ILE A 256 5.40 -9.79 -12.80
CA ILE A 256 5.70 -8.80 -13.85
C ILE A 256 5.05 -9.20 -15.19
N PRO A 257 5.21 -10.44 -15.69
CA PRO A 257 4.55 -10.89 -16.91
C PRO A 257 3.01 -10.74 -16.88
N ASP A 258 2.36 -11.07 -15.77
CA ASP A 258 0.91 -10.96 -15.62
C ASP A 258 0.43 -9.50 -15.65
N VAL A 259 1.18 -8.58 -15.03
CA VAL A 259 0.87 -7.15 -15.11
C VAL A 259 1.03 -6.63 -16.54
N LEU A 260 2.07 -7.06 -17.28
CA LEU A 260 2.26 -6.70 -18.69
C LEU A 260 1.16 -7.30 -19.58
N LEU A 261 0.77 -8.54 -19.33
CA LEU A 261 -0.34 -9.22 -20.00
C LEU A 261 -1.65 -8.46 -19.77
N ALA A 262 -1.98 -8.09 -18.53
CA ALA A 262 -3.14 -7.28 -18.22
C ALA A 262 -3.06 -5.91 -18.91
N ALA A 263 -1.91 -5.24 -18.86
CA ALA A 263 -1.70 -3.93 -19.48
C ALA A 263 -1.95 -3.95 -20.98
N HIS A 264 -1.61 -5.02 -21.66
CA HIS A 264 -1.86 -5.17 -23.11
C HIS A 264 -3.35 -5.04 -23.45
N TYR A 265 -4.23 -5.70 -22.68
CA TYR A 265 -5.67 -5.70 -22.95
C TYR A 265 -6.42 -4.48 -22.37
N TYR A 266 -5.86 -3.84 -21.33
CA TYR A 266 -6.44 -2.65 -20.68
C TYR A 266 -5.76 -1.33 -21.08
N LYS A 267 -4.88 -1.34 -22.07
CA LYS A 267 -4.10 -0.15 -22.50
C LYS A 267 -4.94 1.07 -22.82
N ASP A 268 -6.14 0.88 -23.39
CA ASP A 268 -7.05 1.97 -23.74
C ASP A 268 -7.62 2.70 -22.51
N GLU A 269 -7.81 2.01 -21.38
CA GLU A 269 -8.18 2.65 -20.10
C GLU A 269 -7.02 3.51 -19.58
N GLY A 270 -5.80 2.99 -19.66
CA GLY A 270 -4.60 3.73 -19.30
C GLY A 270 -4.39 4.97 -20.17
N LEU A 271 -4.55 4.85 -21.48
CA LEU A 271 -4.44 5.97 -22.43
C LEU A 271 -5.51 7.05 -22.20
N LYS A 272 -6.71 6.67 -21.76
CA LYS A 272 -7.78 7.61 -21.38
C LYS A 272 -7.56 8.22 -19.99
N GLY A 273 -6.54 7.79 -19.24
CA GLY A 273 -6.26 8.26 -17.90
C GLY A 273 -7.32 7.90 -16.87
N ILE A 274 -8.07 6.79 -17.06
CA ILE A 274 -9.11 6.34 -16.12
C ILE A 274 -8.48 6.13 -14.75
N GLY A 275 -9.09 6.73 -13.72
CA GLY A 275 -8.59 6.69 -12.36
C GLY A 275 -7.38 7.61 -12.10
N GLY A 276 -7.10 8.58 -12.97
CA GLY A 276 -5.90 9.44 -12.89
C GLY A 276 -5.76 10.29 -11.61
N GLY A 277 -6.88 10.69 -11.01
CA GLY A 277 -6.91 11.38 -9.71
C GLY A 277 -6.17 12.72 -9.65
N VAL A 278 -5.68 13.04 -8.47
CA VAL A 278 -4.92 14.28 -8.21
C VAL A 278 -3.63 14.32 -9.03
N LYS A 279 -3.10 15.54 -9.20
CA LYS A 279 -1.92 15.77 -10.07
C LYS A 279 -0.62 15.92 -9.29
N ASN A 280 -0.66 15.82 -7.96
CA ASN A 280 0.49 16.01 -7.08
C ASN A 280 0.88 14.68 -6.45
N TYR A 281 2.19 14.41 -6.38
CA TYR A 281 2.77 13.16 -5.89
C TYR A 281 3.82 13.45 -4.82
N LEU A 282 3.80 12.67 -3.74
CA LEU A 282 4.69 12.83 -2.60
C LEU A 282 5.27 11.46 -2.18
N ALA A 283 6.58 11.42 -1.95
CA ALA A 283 7.28 10.28 -1.37
C ALA A 283 8.25 10.75 -0.28
N TYR A 284 8.19 10.11 0.90
CA TYR A 284 9.10 10.43 2.02
C TYR A 284 10.49 9.83 1.86
N GLY A 285 10.64 8.91 0.92
CA GLY A 285 11.86 8.16 0.73
C GLY A 285 11.99 6.95 1.65
N GLY A 286 12.56 5.86 1.14
CA GLY A 286 12.69 4.62 1.86
C GLY A 286 13.87 3.76 1.42
N PHE A 287 14.19 2.75 2.23
CA PHE A 287 15.36 1.87 2.04
C PHE A 287 16.67 2.64 1.96
N PRO A 288 17.19 3.15 3.09
CA PRO A 288 18.46 3.87 3.11
C PRO A 288 19.60 2.98 2.61
N LEU A 289 20.39 3.52 1.65
CA LEU A 289 21.51 2.86 1.00
C LEU A 289 22.87 3.25 1.63
N ASP A 290 22.87 4.26 2.49
CA ASP A 290 24.03 4.68 3.28
C ASP A 290 23.63 4.99 4.72
N ASP A 291 24.62 5.10 5.59
CA ASP A 291 24.40 5.26 7.03
C ASP A 291 23.94 6.68 7.43
N ASP A 292 24.09 7.64 6.55
CA ASP A 292 23.64 9.02 6.74
C ASP A 292 22.27 9.29 6.11
N TRP A 293 21.67 8.27 5.45
CA TRP A 293 20.37 8.34 4.77
C TRP A 293 20.31 9.41 3.67
N ASN A 294 21.49 9.75 3.12
CA ASN A 294 21.57 10.68 1.99
C ASN A 294 21.13 10.03 0.67
N LYS A 295 21.33 8.71 0.58
CA LYS A 295 20.92 7.89 -0.56
C LYS A 295 19.82 6.94 -0.13
N LEU A 296 18.73 6.96 -0.87
CA LEU A 296 17.55 6.13 -0.64
C LEU A 296 17.21 5.38 -1.93
N LEU A 297 16.78 4.12 -1.81
CA LEU A 297 16.31 3.34 -2.97
C LEU A 297 15.08 3.97 -3.60
N PHE A 298 14.14 4.43 -2.77
CA PHE A 298 13.04 5.29 -3.18
C PHE A 298 13.37 6.73 -2.79
N PRO A 299 13.66 7.63 -3.74
CA PRO A 299 14.03 9.00 -3.44
C PRO A 299 12.92 9.79 -2.74
N ARG A 300 13.33 10.72 -1.86
CA ARG A 300 12.42 11.65 -1.19
C ARG A 300 12.14 12.85 -2.08
N GLY A 301 10.87 13.26 -2.18
CA GLY A 301 10.51 14.46 -2.93
C GLY A 301 9.03 14.59 -3.24
N ILE A 302 8.71 15.62 -3.98
CA ILE A 302 7.37 15.90 -4.51
C ILE A 302 7.45 16.27 -6.00
N VAL A 303 6.34 15.96 -6.69
CA VAL A 303 6.10 16.41 -8.07
C VAL A 303 4.71 17.04 -8.11
N ASN A 304 4.63 18.29 -8.52
CA ASN A 304 3.39 19.04 -8.64
C ASN A 304 2.89 19.04 -10.09
N ASP A 305 1.57 19.01 -10.26
CA ASP A 305 0.88 19.17 -11.53
C ASP A 305 1.38 18.20 -12.63
N ARG A 306 1.88 17.00 -12.23
CA ARG A 306 2.50 16.01 -13.12
C ARG A 306 3.72 16.56 -13.88
N ASN A 307 4.34 17.63 -13.40
CA ASN A 307 5.51 18.24 -14.05
C ASN A 307 6.79 17.47 -13.67
N LEU A 308 7.12 16.46 -14.46
CA LEU A 308 8.30 15.60 -14.26
C LEU A 308 9.63 16.36 -14.42
N ALA A 309 9.64 17.53 -15.08
CA ALA A 309 10.84 18.33 -15.25
C ALA A 309 11.21 19.17 -14.03
N LYS A 310 10.31 19.25 -13.02
CA LYS A 310 10.51 20.11 -11.85
C LYS A 310 10.22 19.37 -10.54
N PRO A 311 11.02 18.33 -10.18
CA PRO A 311 10.91 17.73 -8.87
C PRO A 311 11.35 18.72 -7.78
N MET A 312 10.74 18.63 -6.60
CA MET A 312 11.01 19.52 -5.47
C MET A 312 11.34 18.73 -4.21
N LYS A 313 12.08 19.33 -3.29
CA LYS A 313 12.30 18.77 -1.95
C LYS A 313 11.05 18.93 -1.09
N ILE A 314 10.86 18.02 -0.15
CA ILE A 314 9.81 18.13 0.86
C ILE A 314 10.26 19.09 1.96
N ASP A 315 9.35 19.96 2.34
CA ASP A 315 9.39 20.77 3.56
C ASP A 315 8.31 20.21 4.50
N GLU A 316 8.72 19.45 5.50
CA GLU A 316 7.79 18.74 6.38
C GLU A 316 6.93 19.67 7.23
N ASP A 317 7.35 20.90 7.44
CA ASP A 317 6.57 21.92 8.19
C ASP A 317 5.30 22.35 7.43
N LYS A 318 5.20 22.04 6.14
CA LYS A 318 4.01 22.28 5.30
C LYS A 318 2.96 21.16 5.35
N ILE A 319 3.22 20.09 6.09
CA ILE A 319 2.27 19.00 6.26
C ILE A 319 1.26 19.39 7.33
N THR A 320 -0.03 19.37 6.98
CA THR A 320 -1.14 19.60 7.89
C THR A 320 -2.21 18.54 7.72
N GLU A 321 -2.99 18.30 8.76
CA GLU A 321 -4.19 17.48 8.72
C GLU A 321 -5.42 18.34 8.95
N ASP A 322 -6.34 18.35 7.99
CA ASP A 322 -7.65 18.99 8.08
C ASP A 322 -8.69 17.96 8.58
N ALA A 323 -9.51 18.34 9.55
CA ALA A 323 -10.56 17.50 10.12
C ALA A 323 -11.97 18.07 9.89
N THR A 324 -12.14 19.04 9.00
CA THR A 324 -13.43 19.71 8.77
C THR A 324 -14.54 18.71 8.43
N HIS A 325 -14.25 17.75 7.54
CA HIS A 325 -15.20 16.68 7.16
C HIS A 325 -14.91 15.34 7.84
N ALA A 326 -14.04 15.34 8.85
CA ALA A 326 -13.75 14.15 9.66
C ALA A 326 -14.40 14.25 11.03
N TRP A 327 -14.74 13.11 11.63
CA TRP A 327 -15.43 13.01 12.94
C TRP A 327 -14.49 13.31 14.11
N TYR A 328 -13.86 14.49 14.10
CA TYR A 328 -13.02 15.02 15.18
C TYR A 328 -13.40 16.46 15.51
N THR A 329 -13.01 16.91 16.70
CA THR A 329 -13.34 18.26 17.20
C THR A 329 -12.52 19.38 16.57
N ALA A 330 -11.35 19.07 15.98
CA ALA A 330 -10.48 20.06 15.36
C ALA A 330 -11.18 20.79 14.21
N LYS A 331 -11.15 22.14 14.23
CA LYS A 331 -11.84 23.01 13.25
C LYS A 331 -10.90 23.60 12.20
N GLU A 332 -9.61 23.61 12.48
CA GLU A 332 -8.58 24.17 11.59
C GLU A 332 -7.52 23.12 11.28
N PRO A 333 -6.91 23.18 10.09
CA PRO A 333 -5.78 22.31 9.75
C PRO A 333 -4.63 22.47 10.75
N GLN A 334 -4.08 21.36 11.20
CA GLN A 334 -3.00 21.35 12.19
C GLN A 334 -1.81 20.53 11.71
N HIS A 335 -0.60 21.07 11.94
CA HIS A 335 0.61 20.28 11.77
C HIS A 335 0.62 19.10 12.77
N PRO A 336 1.09 17.88 12.42
CA PRO A 336 1.01 16.70 13.28
C PRO A 336 1.60 16.88 14.70
N TYR A 337 2.65 17.70 14.86
CA TYR A 337 3.13 18.03 16.21
C TYR A 337 2.11 18.78 17.09
N LYS A 338 1.12 19.42 16.52
CA LYS A 338 0.06 20.16 17.23
C LYS A 338 -1.29 19.45 17.14
N GLY A 339 -1.37 18.41 16.32
CA GLY A 339 -2.58 17.66 16.06
C GLY A 339 -3.13 17.00 17.30
N THR A 340 -4.46 16.86 17.34
CA THR A 340 -5.19 16.12 18.36
C THR A 340 -6.07 15.07 17.69
N THR A 341 -6.45 14.03 18.45
CA THR A 341 -7.31 12.95 17.99
C THR A 341 -8.49 12.83 18.96
N ASP A 342 -9.29 13.89 19.03
CA ASP A 342 -10.46 13.99 19.90
C ASP A 342 -11.72 13.71 19.07
N PRO A 343 -12.42 12.56 19.29
CA PRO A 343 -13.54 12.13 18.46
C PRO A 343 -14.78 13.00 18.64
N ASP A 344 -15.48 13.24 17.52
CA ASP A 344 -16.76 13.93 17.44
C ASP A 344 -17.63 13.28 16.36
N TYR A 345 -18.26 12.15 16.72
CA TYR A 345 -19.04 11.33 15.79
C TYR A 345 -20.44 11.90 15.58
N THR A 346 -20.73 12.38 14.36
CA THR A 346 -22.07 12.87 13.97
C THR A 346 -22.88 11.83 13.19
N GLY A 347 -22.23 10.79 12.64
CA GLY A 347 -22.87 9.67 11.94
C GLY A 347 -23.48 10.02 10.60
N TYR A 348 -24.31 9.09 10.11
CA TYR A 348 -25.15 9.25 8.94
C TYR A 348 -26.60 9.59 9.34
N ASP A 349 -27.42 10.00 8.39
CA ASP A 349 -28.86 10.16 8.63
C ASP A 349 -29.54 8.79 8.89
N LYS A 350 -30.82 8.81 9.27
CA LYS A 350 -31.62 7.60 9.55
C LYS A 350 -31.74 6.64 8.36
N ASN A 351 -31.48 7.12 7.15
CA ASN A 351 -31.51 6.34 5.90
C ASN A 351 -30.10 5.87 5.47
N GLY A 352 -29.06 6.19 6.25
CA GLY A 352 -27.68 5.85 5.95
C GLY A 352 -27.05 6.73 4.87
N ASN A 353 -27.59 7.92 4.58
CA ASN A 353 -27.04 8.85 3.61
C ASN A 353 -26.10 9.88 4.28
N LEU A 354 -25.13 10.37 3.50
CA LEU A 354 -24.35 11.54 3.88
C LEU A 354 -25.24 12.77 4.00
N LYS A 355 -24.93 13.63 4.97
CA LYS A 355 -25.65 14.87 5.23
C LYS A 355 -25.02 16.09 4.52
N GLY A 356 -24.70 15.95 3.22
CA GLY A 356 -24.16 17.06 2.44
C GLY A 356 -22.69 17.34 2.80
N ASN A 357 -22.38 18.60 3.17
CA ASN A 357 -21.02 19.04 3.51
C ASN A 357 -20.61 18.75 4.97
N GLU A 358 -21.36 17.93 5.69
CA GLU A 358 -21.06 17.54 7.05
C GLU A 358 -19.91 16.52 7.11
N LYS A 359 -19.52 16.14 8.32
CA LYS A 359 -18.52 15.10 8.58
C LYS A 359 -19.01 13.75 8.09
N TYR A 360 -18.16 13.01 7.37
CA TYR A 360 -18.55 11.74 6.78
C TYR A 360 -17.49 10.63 6.89
N SER A 361 -16.35 10.90 7.51
CA SER A 361 -15.25 9.92 7.61
C SER A 361 -14.55 10.02 8.94
N TRP A 362 -13.99 8.90 9.42
CA TRP A 362 -12.99 8.93 10.48
C TRP A 362 -11.58 9.31 9.99
N CYS A 363 -11.39 9.45 8.68
CA CYS A 363 -10.13 9.84 8.09
C CYS A 363 -9.97 11.36 8.15
N LYS A 364 -8.86 11.85 8.69
CA LYS A 364 -8.44 13.24 8.50
C LYS A 364 -8.00 13.47 7.06
N ALA A 365 -7.88 14.70 6.63
CA ALA A 365 -7.41 15.09 5.31
C ALA A 365 -5.99 15.67 5.37
N PRO A 366 -4.94 14.86 5.21
CA PRO A 366 -3.59 15.39 5.08
C PRO A 366 -3.46 16.24 3.83
N ARG A 367 -2.73 17.34 3.99
CA ARG A 367 -2.41 18.29 2.91
C ARG A 367 -0.95 18.69 3.01
N TYR A 368 -0.32 18.89 1.89
CA TYR A 368 0.98 19.53 1.80
C TYR A 368 0.81 20.88 1.09
N ASP A 369 1.18 21.96 1.76
CA ASP A 369 0.96 23.32 1.26
C ASP A 369 -0.50 23.54 0.80
N ASN A 370 -1.46 23.08 1.63
CA ASN A 370 -2.92 23.14 1.41
C ASN A 370 -3.41 22.39 0.16
N LYS A 371 -2.63 21.47 -0.41
CA LYS A 371 -3.03 20.68 -1.59
C LYS A 371 -3.08 19.18 -1.27
N PRO A 372 -3.98 18.42 -1.91
CA PRO A 372 -3.97 16.97 -1.83
C PRO A 372 -2.83 16.38 -2.64
N TYR A 373 -2.23 15.32 -2.12
CA TYR A 373 -1.17 14.55 -2.79
C TYR A 373 -1.51 13.07 -2.80
N GLU A 374 -1.21 12.40 -3.90
CA GLU A 374 -1.18 10.95 -3.97
C GLU A 374 0.15 10.45 -3.44
N VAL A 375 0.10 9.38 -2.63
CA VAL A 375 1.27 8.68 -2.13
C VAL A 375 1.18 7.19 -2.52
N GLY A 376 2.31 6.49 -2.50
CA GLY A 376 2.37 5.06 -2.79
C GLY A 376 3.24 4.73 -4.00
N PRO A 377 3.04 3.53 -4.58
CA PRO A 377 3.88 3.03 -5.67
C PRO A 377 4.02 4.01 -6.84
N LEU A 378 2.91 4.57 -7.32
CA LEU A 378 2.97 5.55 -8.41
C LEU A 378 3.75 6.80 -8.01
N ALA A 379 3.51 7.32 -6.81
CA ALA A 379 4.22 8.52 -6.33
C ALA A 379 5.74 8.29 -6.24
N ARG A 380 6.18 7.13 -5.71
CA ARG A 380 7.60 6.77 -5.64
C ARG A 380 8.25 6.69 -7.02
N MET A 381 7.57 6.04 -7.97
CA MET A 381 8.06 5.94 -9.35
C MET A 381 8.09 7.31 -10.03
N VAL A 382 7.07 8.14 -9.87
CA VAL A 382 6.99 9.50 -10.44
C VAL A 382 8.08 10.41 -9.86
N VAL A 383 8.26 10.40 -8.52
CA VAL A 383 9.29 11.22 -7.86
C VAL A 383 10.70 10.77 -8.27
N GLY A 384 10.99 9.46 -8.24
CA GLY A 384 12.29 8.93 -8.64
C GLY A 384 12.59 9.16 -10.13
N TYR A 385 11.61 8.97 -10.99
CA TYR A 385 11.73 9.27 -12.42
C TYR A 385 12.04 10.74 -12.68
N ALA A 386 11.30 11.65 -12.05
CA ALA A 386 11.49 13.09 -12.19
C ALA A 386 12.86 13.56 -11.67
N GLN A 387 13.37 12.93 -10.61
CA GLN A 387 14.72 13.22 -10.08
C GLN A 387 15.85 12.60 -10.92
N GLY A 388 15.52 11.82 -11.94
CA GLY A 388 16.50 11.18 -12.81
C GLY A 388 17.20 9.97 -12.18
N ASP A 389 16.59 9.32 -11.18
CA ASP A 389 17.12 8.07 -10.63
C ASP A 389 17.29 7.03 -11.73
N LYS A 390 18.50 6.53 -11.90
CA LYS A 390 18.87 5.68 -13.04
C LYS A 390 18.13 4.34 -13.03
N ALA A 391 17.94 3.74 -11.86
CA ALA A 391 17.28 2.44 -11.74
C ALA A 391 15.78 2.55 -12.01
N ILE A 392 15.12 3.52 -11.36
CA ILE A 392 13.69 3.78 -11.56
C ILE A 392 13.40 4.20 -13.00
N LYS A 393 14.20 5.14 -13.54
CA LYS A 393 14.03 5.60 -14.92
C LYS A 393 14.24 4.47 -15.91
N GLY A 394 15.26 3.66 -15.73
CA GLY A 394 15.54 2.49 -16.58
C GLY A 394 14.39 1.48 -16.59
N LEU A 395 13.80 1.15 -15.41
CA LEU A 395 12.66 0.25 -15.30
C LEU A 395 11.41 0.82 -15.97
N VAL A 396 11.09 2.08 -15.73
CA VAL A 396 9.91 2.75 -16.32
C VAL A 396 10.08 2.85 -17.85
N ASP A 397 11.20 3.37 -18.34
CA ASP A 397 11.44 3.55 -19.78
C ASP A 397 11.44 2.21 -20.54
N SER A 398 12.05 1.15 -19.97
CA SER A 398 12.03 -0.18 -20.57
C SER A 398 10.62 -0.77 -20.66
N THR A 399 9.80 -0.56 -19.62
CA THR A 399 8.41 -1.02 -19.58
C THR A 399 7.55 -0.27 -20.59
N LEU A 400 7.67 1.05 -20.67
CA LEU A 400 6.96 1.87 -21.64
C LEU A 400 7.34 1.48 -23.08
N LYS A 401 8.63 1.23 -23.32
CA LYS A 401 9.12 0.74 -24.62
C LYS A 401 8.56 -0.64 -24.97
N ALA A 402 8.58 -1.58 -24.03
CA ALA A 402 8.08 -2.94 -24.25
C ALA A 402 6.57 -2.97 -24.53
N THR A 403 5.80 -2.06 -23.92
CA THR A 403 4.34 -1.96 -24.12
C THR A 403 3.93 -1.04 -25.26
N GLY A 404 4.86 -0.21 -25.80
CA GLY A 404 4.57 0.82 -26.80
C GLY A 404 3.68 1.96 -26.27
N LEU A 405 3.62 2.15 -24.93
CA LEU A 405 2.74 3.13 -24.29
C LEU A 405 3.50 4.42 -23.95
N PRO A 406 2.86 5.60 -24.02
CA PRO A 406 3.46 6.86 -23.62
C PRO A 406 3.49 6.98 -22.08
N ALA A 407 4.38 7.82 -21.53
CA ALA A 407 4.52 8.04 -20.10
C ALA A 407 3.23 8.54 -19.40
N THR A 408 2.32 9.16 -20.13
CA THR A 408 1.03 9.63 -19.61
C THR A 408 0.14 8.50 -19.08
N VAL A 409 0.34 7.25 -19.55
CA VAL A 409 -0.38 6.07 -19.05
C VAL A 409 -0.14 5.79 -17.56
N LEU A 410 1.00 6.25 -17.04
CA LEU A 410 1.33 6.11 -15.60
C LEU A 410 0.28 6.78 -14.70
N PHE A 411 -0.35 7.87 -15.17
CA PHE A 411 -1.35 8.61 -14.41
C PHE A 411 -2.74 8.01 -14.57
N SER A 412 -2.89 6.74 -14.19
CA SER A 412 -4.14 5.96 -14.30
C SER A 412 -4.19 4.81 -13.29
N THR A 413 -5.33 4.13 -13.20
CA THR A 413 -5.49 2.87 -12.47
C THR A 413 -4.46 1.82 -12.91
N LEU A 414 -4.29 1.66 -14.22
CA LEU A 414 -3.30 0.73 -14.80
C LEU A 414 -1.88 1.13 -14.43
N GLY A 415 -1.56 2.42 -14.48
CA GLY A 415 -0.24 2.94 -14.12
C GLY A 415 0.11 2.71 -12.65
N ARG A 416 -0.85 2.83 -11.71
CA ARG A 416 -0.61 2.47 -10.29
C ARG A 416 -0.28 0.99 -10.14
N THR A 417 -1.01 0.13 -10.86
CA THR A 417 -0.79 -1.32 -10.82
C THR A 417 0.59 -1.67 -11.38
N ALA A 418 0.99 -1.07 -12.50
CA ALA A 418 2.31 -1.25 -13.08
C ALA A 418 3.43 -0.72 -12.17
N ALA A 419 3.28 0.49 -11.61
CA ALA A 419 4.26 1.08 -10.70
C ALA A 419 4.54 0.17 -9.49
N ARG A 420 3.51 -0.46 -8.92
CA ARG A 420 3.65 -1.43 -7.81
C ARG A 420 4.46 -2.67 -8.21
N ALA A 421 4.27 -3.18 -9.41
CA ALA A 421 5.05 -4.31 -9.91
C ALA A 421 6.52 -3.92 -10.15
N LEU A 422 6.77 -2.74 -10.73
CA LEU A 422 8.12 -2.24 -11.00
C LEU A 422 8.91 -1.99 -9.70
N GLU A 423 8.29 -1.41 -8.68
CA GLU A 423 8.98 -1.20 -7.41
C GLU A 423 9.26 -2.52 -6.68
N THR A 424 8.39 -3.54 -6.83
CA THR A 424 8.66 -4.88 -6.28
C THR A 424 9.92 -5.47 -6.91
N LYS A 425 10.07 -5.32 -8.24
CA LYS A 425 11.29 -5.73 -8.93
C LYS A 425 12.51 -4.94 -8.46
N LEU A 426 12.40 -3.63 -8.30
CA LEU A 426 13.49 -2.79 -7.82
C LEU A 426 13.99 -3.23 -6.43
N VAL A 427 13.07 -3.55 -5.51
CA VAL A 427 13.42 -4.08 -4.18
C VAL A 427 14.07 -5.46 -4.30
N ALA A 428 13.53 -6.36 -5.14
CA ALA A 428 14.11 -7.68 -5.38
C ALA A 428 15.55 -7.58 -5.92
N ASP A 429 15.80 -6.67 -6.86
CA ASP A 429 17.12 -6.49 -7.48
C ASP A 429 18.17 -5.96 -6.48
N ASN A 430 17.74 -5.24 -5.43
CA ASN A 430 18.65 -4.67 -4.43
C ASN A 430 18.87 -5.57 -3.20
N THR A 431 18.02 -6.56 -2.95
CA THR A 431 18.06 -7.37 -1.72
C THR A 431 19.38 -8.14 -1.55
N GLU A 432 19.92 -8.74 -2.60
CA GLU A 432 21.23 -9.42 -2.54
C GLU A 432 22.37 -8.45 -2.23
N GLY A 433 22.30 -7.21 -2.69
CA GLY A 433 23.27 -6.15 -2.40
C GLY A 433 23.39 -5.89 -0.89
N TRP A 434 22.28 -5.83 -0.16
CA TRP A 434 22.29 -5.64 1.30
C TRP A 434 22.88 -6.84 2.03
N VAL A 435 22.63 -8.08 1.56
CA VAL A 435 23.26 -9.28 2.15
C VAL A 435 24.77 -9.25 1.92
N ASN A 436 25.23 -8.85 0.73
CA ASN A 436 26.66 -8.74 0.42
C ASN A 436 27.34 -7.63 1.27
N GLU A 437 26.65 -6.52 1.49
CA GLU A 437 27.12 -5.44 2.38
C GLU A 437 27.26 -5.94 3.82
N LEU A 438 26.29 -6.69 4.34
CA LEU A 438 26.37 -7.33 5.65
C LEU A 438 27.59 -8.24 5.77
N ILE A 439 27.80 -9.12 4.78
CA ILE A 439 28.96 -10.02 4.74
C ILE A 439 30.27 -9.21 4.75
N ALA A 440 30.33 -8.12 4.01
CA ALA A 440 31.51 -7.25 3.98
C ALA A 440 31.78 -6.57 5.34
N ASN A 441 30.73 -6.16 6.06
CA ASN A 441 30.85 -5.58 7.40
C ASN A 441 31.35 -6.63 8.41
N VAL A 442 30.81 -7.84 8.39
CA VAL A 442 31.26 -8.94 9.26
C VAL A 442 32.73 -9.30 9.00
N LYS A 443 33.16 -9.36 7.74
CA LYS A 443 34.58 -9.61 7.38
C LYS A 443 35.51 -8.53 7.89
N LYS A 444 35.02 -7.30 8.07
CA LYS A 444 35.78 -6.19 8.69
C LYS A 444 35.73 -6.19 10.23
N GLY A 445 35.05 -7.16 10.84
CA GLY A 445 34.86 -7.27 12.29
C GLY A 445 33.73 -6.37 12.85
N ASP A 446 32.93 -5.74 12.01
CA ASP A 446 31.77 -4.95 12.49
C ASP A 446 30.55 -5.84 12.66
N THR A 447 30.21 -6.11 13.93
CA THR A 447 29.04 -6.89 14.35
C THR A 447 28.05 -6.06 15.17
N ARG A 448 28.18 -4.73 15.16
CA ARG A 448 27.26 -3.86 15.90
C ARG A 448 25.87 -3.88 15.28
N THR A 449 24.85 -4.06 16.14
CA THR A 449 23.44 -4.09 15.74
C THR A 449 22.58 -3.09 16.53
N TRP A 450 23.17 -2.42 17.52
CA TRP A 450 22.47 -1.48 18.38
C TRP A 450 23.42 -0.40 18.91
N THR A 451 22.90 0.82 19.03
CA THR A 451 23.53 1.96 19.66
C THR A 451 22.79 2.27 20.95
N ARG A 452 23.53 2.33 22.07
CA ARG A 452 22.95 2.67 23.38
C ARG A 452 22.28 4.04 23.33
N CYS A 453 21.06 4.12 23.87
CA CYS A 453 20.31 5.35 24.01
C CYS A 453 19.43 5.33 25.27
N ASP A 454 19.28 6.51 25.86
CA ASP A 454 18.43 6.72 27.04
C ASP A 454 17.27 7.64 26.68
N VAL A 455 16.13 7.47 27.32
CA VAL A 455 14.96 8.34 27.15
C VAL A 455 15.32 9.77 27.52
N PRO A 456 15.03 10.77 26.69
CA PRO A 456 15.34 12.16 26.99
C PRO A 456 14.71 12.64 28.30
N LYS A 457 15.51 13.21 29.20
CA LYS A 457 15.03 13.80 30.46
C LYS A 457 14.35 15.15 30.25
N LYS A 458 14.76 15.88 29.22
CA LYS A 458 14.15 17.17 28.80
C LYS A 458 13.05 16.92 27.76
N PRO A 459 12.08 17.85 27.62
CA PRO A 459 11.13 17.76 26.54
C PRO A 459 11.81 17.59 25.19
N ALA A 460 11.37 16.60 24.43
CA ALA A 460 11.90 16.26 23.11
C ALA A 460 10.75 16.00 22.14
N LYS A 461 11.03 16.17 20.84
CA LYS A 461 10.13 15.80 19.76
C LYS A 461 10.92 15.14 18.66
N GLY A 462 10.27 14.21 17.98
CA GLY A 462 10.88 13.53 16.84
C GLY A 462 9.84 13.11 15.83
N ARG A 463 10.31 12.84 14.62
CA ARG A 463 9.51 12.34 13.50
C ARG A 463 10.19 11.15 12.84
N GLY A 464 9.40 10.16 12.50
CA GLY A 464 9.85 9.00 11.74
C GLY A 464 9.10 8.94 10.42
N MET A 465 9.82 9.08 9.31
CA MET A 465 9.27 9.07 7.97
C MET A 465 9.85 7.91 7.18
N THR A 466 8.99 7.12 6.57
CA THR A 466 9.38 5.93 5.79
C THR A 466 8.38 5.66 4.68
N GLU A 467 8.72 4.71 3.81
CA GLU A 467 7.89 4.28 2.68
C GLU A 467 7.52 2.79 2.85
N PRO A 468 6.42 2.46 3.54
CA PRO A 468 5.82 1.13 3.46
C PRO A 468 5.17 0.88 2.08
N PRO A 469 4.71 -0.37 1.79
CA PRO A 469 4.10 -0.74 0.52
C PRO A 469 3.07 0.26 -0.03
N ARG A 470 2.24 0.83 0.84
CA ARG A 470 1.11 1.72 0.44
C ARG A 470 1.47 3.19 0.28
N GLY A 471 2.69 3.62 0.68
CA GLY A 471 3.15 5.00 0.45
C GLY A 471 3.72 5.70 1.67
N ALA A 472 3.75 7.02 1.63
CA ALA A 472 4.36 7.89 2.62
C ALA A 472 3.71 7.73 4.02
N LEU A 473 4.49 7.24 4.98
CA LEU A 473 4.12 7.07 6.38
C LEU A 473 4.97 7.97 7.26
N GLY A 474 4.31 8.81 8.05
CA GLY A 474 4.98 9.66 9.04
C GLY A 474 4.38 9.47 10.43
N HIS A 475 5.25 9.31 11.44
CA HIS A 475 4.88 9.34 12.84
C HIS A 475 5.57 10.53 13.53
N TRP A 476 4.83 11.26 14.33
CA TRP A 476 5.31 12.39 15.14
C TRP A 476 5.10 12.11 16.61
N ILE A 477 6.17 12.24 17.40
CA ILE A 477 6.15 12.02 18.85
C ILE A 477 6.59 13.27 19.60
N LYS A 478 5.92 13.57 20.72
CA LYS A 478 6.39 14.50 21.75
C LYS A 478 6.60 13.73 23.03
N ILE A 479 7.74 13.95 23.66
CA ILE A 479 8.15 13.30 24.90
C ILE A 479 8.31 14.39 25.97
N GLU A 480 7.64 14.21 27.10
CA GLU A 480 7.75 15.08 28.26
C GLU A 480 7.84 14.21 29.51
N LYS A 481 8.70 14.55 30.44
CA LYS A 481 8.92 13.80 31.68
C LYS A 481 9.21 12.30 31.48
N GLY A 482 9.85 11.96 30.35
CA GLY A 482 10.22 10.59 29.99
C GLY A 482 9.10 9.74 29.42
N VAL A 483 7.91 10.28 29.18
CA VAL A 483 6.76 9.57 28.61
C VAL A 483 6.21 10.29 27.37
N VAL A 484 5.42 9.59 26.57
CA VAL A 484 4.75 10.16 25.39
C VAL A 484 3.69 11.18 25.82
N ALA A 485 3.91 12.45 25.51
CA ALA A 485 2.95 13.54 25.75
C ALA A 485 1.94 13.69 24.60
N ASN A 486 2.39 13.50 23.36
CA ASN A 486 1.52 13.48 22.17
C ASN A 486 2.08 12.55 21.10
N TYR A 487 1.18 11.97 20.34
CA TYR A 487 1.52 11.09 19.22
C TYR A 487 0.53 11.29 18.08
N GLN A 488 1.04 11.42 16.85
CA GLN A 488 0.22 11.51 15.63
C GLN A 488 0.85 10.68 14.51
N ALA A 489 0.00 10.02 13.74
CA ALA A 489 0.41 9.18 12.60
C ALA A 489 -0.33 9.62 11.34
N VAL A 490 0.40 10.13 10.36
CA VAL A 490 -0.13 10.43 9.02
C VAL A 490 0.22 9.27 8.10
N VAL A 491 -0.78 8.47 7.78
CA VAL A 491 -0.63 7.16 7.17
C VAL A 491 -0.86 7.22 5.65
N PRO A 492 -0.26 6.35 4.83
CA PRO A 492 -0.45 6.38 3.37
C PRO A 492 -1.92 6.39 2.95
N SER A 493 -2.73 5.51 3.55
CA SER A 493 -4.17 5.48 3.24
C SER A 493 -4.93 6.69 3.80
N THR A 494 -4.39 7.41 4.79
CA THR A 494 -4.96 8.69 5.24
C THR A 494 -4.77 9.76 4.16
N TRP A 495 -3.61 9.79 3.49
CA TRP A 495 -3.40 10.67 2.33
C TRP A 495 -4.38 10.33 1.20
N ASN A 496 -4.43 9.07 0.78
CA ASN A 496 -5.14 8.65 -0.41
C ASN A 496 -6.66 8.61 -0.23
N CYS A 497 -7.17 8.16 0.93
CA CYS A 497 -8.59 8.07 1.27
C CYS A 497 -9.13 9.35 1.96
N SER A 498 -8.33 10.42 1.97
CA SER A 498 -8.74 11.64 2.68
C SER A 498 -10.07 12.18 2.18
N PRO A 499 -10.96 12.61 3.09
CA PRO A 499 -12.15 13.37 2.73
C PRO A 499 -11.76 14.73 2.16
N ARG A 500 -12.75 15.50 1.74
CA ARG A 500 -12.55 16.90 1.38
C ARG A 500 -11.98 17.70 2.54
N ASP A 501 -11.17 18.68 2.21
CA ASP A 501 -10.70 19.68 3.16
C ASP A 501 -11.69 20.84 3.34
N LYS A 502 -11.33 21.80 4.18
CA LYS A 502 -12.12 23.01 4.46
C LYS A 502 -12.47 23.82 3.19
N ALA A 503 -11.63 23.75 2.16
CA ALA A 503 -11.89 24.41 0.88
C ALA A 503 -12.76 23.56 -0.07
N GLY A 504 -13.19 22.37 0.35
CA GLY A 504 -14.00 21.45 -0.46
C GLY A 504 -13.18 20.64 -1.48
N VAL A 505 -11.84 20.67 -1.40
CA VAL A 505 -10.96 19.95 -2.35
C VAL A 505 -10.92 18.48 -2.00
N ARG A 506 -11.23 17.63 -2.99
CA ARG A 506 -11.26 16.17 -2.86
C ARG A 506 -9.88 15.57 -2.57
N GLY A 507 -9.88 14.45 -1.84
CA GLY A 507 -8.71 13.59 -1.72
C GLY A 507 -8.49 12.71 -2.96
N PRO A 508 -7.34 11.97 -3.01
CA PRO A 508 -6.99 11.16 -4.18
C PRO A 508 -8.02 10.12 -4.60
N TYR A 509 -8.67 9.39 -3.66
CA TYR A 509 -9.71 8.42 -4.01
C TYR A 509 -10.90 9.08 -4.67
N GLU A 510 -11.43 10.12 -4.05
CA GLU A 510 -12.59 10.83 -4.55
C GLU A 510 -12.33 11.41 -5.94
N GLU A 511 -11.18 12.09 -6.12
CA GLU A 511 -10.82 12.70 -7.40
C GLU A 511 -10.55 11.65 -8.49
N SER A 512 -10.01 10.47 -8.14
CA SER A 512 -9.71 9.43 -9.11
C SER A 512 -10.96 8.79 -9.75
N LEU A 513 -12.11 8.91 -9.10
CA LEU A 513 -13.36 8.35 -9.59
C LEU A 513 -14.08 9.28 -10.58
N ILE A 514 -13.78 10.58 -10.53
CA ILE A 514 -14.49 11.59 -11.34
C ILE A 514 -14.26 11.35 -12.84
N GLY A 515 -15.34 11.43 -13.61
CA GLY A 515 -15.32 11.21 -15.06
C GLY A 515 -15.33 9.74 -15.51
N THR A 516 -15.22 8.80 -14.57
CA THR A 516 -15.30 7.37 -14.88
C THR A 516 -16.73 6.99 -15.28
N LYS A 517 -16.88 6.31 -16.41
CA LYS A 517 -18.17 5.77 -16.87
C LYS A 517 -18.34 4.34 -16.38
N LEU A 518 -19.47 4.05 -15.75
CA LEU A 518 -19.82 2.71 -15.31
C LEU A 518 -20.52 1.94 -16.44
N ALA A 519 -20.06 0.73 -16.73
CA ALA A 519 -20.70 -0.16 -17.69
C ALA A 519 -22.05 -0.69 -17.16
N LYS A 520 -22.08 -1.02 -15.86
CA LYS A 520 -23.30 -1.42 -15.14
C LYS A 520 -23.34 -0.75 -13.78
N VAL A 521 -24.43 -0.06 -13.48
CA VAL A 521 -24.62 0.71 -12.24
C VAL A 521 -24.78 -0.19 -11.02
N ASP A 522 -25.39 -1.36 -11.20
CA ASP A 522 -25.61 -2.39 -10.18
C ASP A 522 -24.39 -3.31 -9.96
N GLN A 523 -23.37 -3.19 -10.83
CA GLN A 523 -22.11 -3.92 -10.77
C GLN A 523 -20.94 -2.94 -11.01
N PRO A 524 -20.63 -2.04 -10.06
CA PRO A 524 -19.71 -0.91 -10.28
C PRO A 524 -18.23 -1.36 -10.25
N LEU A 525 -17.83 -2.23 -11.17
CA LEU A 525 -16.50 -2.82 -11.23
C LEU A 525 -15.41 -1.75 -11.41
N GLU A 526 -15.68 -0.68 -12.15
CA GLU A 526 -14.75 0.40 -12.40
C GLU A 526 -14.42 1.19 -11.12
N ILE A 527 -15.40 1.38 -10.22
CA ILE A 527 -15.18 1.98 -8.89
C ILE A 527 -14.22 1.09 -8.10
N ILE A 528 -14.55 -0.19 -7.99
CA ILE A 528 -13.77 -1.16 -7.19
C ILE A 528 -12.35 -1.27 -7.75
N ARG A 529 -12.19 -1.42 -9.07
CA ARG A 529 -10.89 -1.48 -9.76
C ARG A 529 -10.03 -0.24 -9.48
N THR A 530 -10.61 0.95 -9.56
CA THR A 530 -9.90 2.21 -9.29
C THR A 530 -9.45 2.28 -7.85
N ILE A 531 -10.33 2.01 -6.88
CA ILE A 531 -10.01 2.06 -5.45
C ILE A 531 -8.97 1.02 -5.07
N HIS A 532 -9.11 -0.23 -5.54
CA HIS A 532 -8.11 -1.28 -5.26
C HIS A 532 -6.73 -0.96 -5.83
N SER A 533 -6.61 -0.18 -6.91
CA SER A 533 -5.30 0.21 -7.45
C SER A 533 -4.43 0.98 -6.45
N PHE A 534 -5.02 1.65 -5.48
CA PHE A 534 -4.32 2.33 -4.38
C PHE A 534 -3.91 1.40 -3.24
N ASP A 535 -4.41 0.14 -3.20
CA ASP A 535 -4.20 -0.81 -2.11
C ASP A 535 -4.71 -0.26 -0.76
N PRO A 536 -6.02 -0.14 -0.56
CA PRO A 536 -6.59 0.44 0.65
C PRO A 536 -6.24 -0.33 1.92
N CYS A 537 -5.74 0.39 2.94
CA CYS A 537 -5.47 -0.14 4.26
C CYS A 537 -6.10 0.76 5.33
N MET A 538 -7.40 0.53 5.60
CA MET A 538 -8.23 1.46 6.38
C MET A 538 -8.02 1.33 7.88
N ALA A 539 -7.70 0.15 8.39
CA ALA A 539 -7.34 -0.02 9.78
C ALA A 539 -6.05 0.76 10.14
N CYS A 540 -5.18 1.03 9.18
CA CYS A 540 -4.05 1.95 9.36
C CYS A 540 -4.51 3.38 9.57
N ALA A 541 -5.60 3.76 8.92
CA ALA A 541 -5.99 5.16 8.81
C ALA A 541 -6.87 5.64 9.97
N VAL A 542 -7.70 4.81 10.62
CA VAL A 542 -8.55 5.21 11.77
C VAL A 542 -9.28 4.06 12.48
N HIS A 543 -9.78 4.24 13.77
CA HIS A 543 -10.26 3.12 14.61
C HIS A 543 -11.18 3.43 15.80
N ILE A 544 -12.38 2.79 15.99
CA ILE A 544 -13.15 2.71 17.26
C ILE A 544 -13.93 1.41 17.50
N ILE A 545 -14.07 1.09 18.80
CA ILE A 545 -15.22 0.43 19.44
C ILE A 545 -15.77 1.42 20.48
N ASP A 546 -17.07 1.76 20.43
CA ASP A 546 -17.71 2.53 21.49
C ASP A 546 -17.90 1.64 22.73
N PRO A 547 -17.21 1.93 23.86
CA PRO A 547 -17.33 1.12 25.06
C PRO A 547 -18.68 1.31 25.80
N LYS A 548 -19.50 2.30 25.44
CA LYS A 548 -20.73 2.64 26.18
C LYS A 548 -22.00 2.00 25.62
N THR A 549 -22.09 1.74 24.31
CA THR A 549 -23.37 1.29 23.72
C THR A 549 -23.50 -0.21 23.49
N LYS A 550 -22.41 -0.97 23.44
CA LYS A 550 -22.38 -2.44 23.18
C LYS A 550 -23.30 -2.93 22.04
N GLU A 551 -23.83 -2.04 21.23
CA GLU A 551 -24.69 -2.37 20.10
C GLU A 551 -23.87 -2.77 18.87
N ILE A 552 -23.88 -4.06 18.58
CA ILE A 552 -23.44 -4.60 17.29
C ILE A 552 -24.63 -4.52 16.33
N LYS A 553 -24.70 -3.49 15.52
CA LYS A 553 -25.63 -3.50 14.37
C LYS A 553 -25.10 -4.47 13.31
N LYS A 554 -25.77 -5.60 13.17
CA LYS A 554 -25.49 -6.58 12.10
C LYS A 554 -25.97 -6.01 10.76
N PHE A 555 -25.05 -5.71 9.86
CA PHE A 555 -25.39 -5.49 8.45
C PHE A 555 -25.41 -6.83 7.72
N LYS A 556 -26.52 -7.18 7.07
CA LYS A 556 -26.56 -8.27 6.11
C LYS A 556 -25.86 -7.81 4.84
N VAL A 557 -24.75 -8.47 4.51
CA VAL A 557 -24.18 -8.43 3.16
C VAL A 557 -25.10 -9.29 2.29
N ALA A 558 -25.78 -8.70 1.32
CA ALA A 558 -26.57 -9.41 0.32
C ALA A 558 -25.65 -10.12 -0.67
#